data_ce30a7ad754a004fcc7830c46ffd0036
#
_entry.id   ce30a7ad754a004fcc7830c46ffd0036
#
_cell.length_a   1.000
_cell.length_b   1.000
_cell.length_c   1.000
_cell.angle_alpha   90.00
_cell.angle_beta   90.00
_cell.angle_gamma   90.00
#
_symmetry.space_group_name_H-M   'P 1'
#
loop_
_entity.id
_entity.type
_entity.pdbx_description
1 polymer ?
#
loop_
_entity_poly.entity_id
_entity_poly.type
_entity_poly.pdbx_seq_one_letter_code
_entity_poly.pdbx_strand_id
1 'polypeptide(L)'
;VRWDEDQYLGNAQADWIGSLRNTFSYKGFNLNFLIDVKMGGELFSATMIKAVNHGMHAESLQGREEYLLSSLILGENNNERQGVGLFGNNYADAERAKGVIYRGAALGVQDEDGNWVAERDEDGNIVYSQRWLSPQLYGYDGVQDQGRFVYDASYVKLREIVFGYTFPPRMIKKLKGVKNLKLSVVGRDLWTIYRNTPQGIDPEAGTTSGNGQGIEFGSFLPTRTLGVNLKIVF
;
A
#
# COMPACT_ATOMS: atom_id res chain seq x y z
N VAL A 1 12.32 24.15 9.39
CA VAL A 1 11.31 23.15 9.68
C VAL A 1 11.50 22.70 11.11
N ARG A 2 10.52 22.93 11.96
CA ARG A 2 10.52 22.43 13.33
C ARG A 2 9.99 20.99 13.27
N TRP A 3 10.79 20.04 13.62
CA TRP A 3 10.35 18.66 13.81
C TRP A 3 9.60 18.61 15.14
N ASP A 4 8.29 18.42 15.10
CA ASP A 4 7.54 18.09 16.29
C ASP A 4 7.72 16.60 16.53
N GLU A 5 8.35 16.28 17.65
CA GLU A 5 8.43 14.91 18.16
C GLU A 5 7.05 14.51 18.70
N ASP A 6 6.71 13.22 18.61
CA ASP A 6 5.49 12.63 19.18
C ASP A 6 4.16 13.12 18.61
N GLN A 7 4.05 13.25 17.29
CA GLN A 7 2.76 13.52 16.65
C GLN A 7 1.88 12.27 16.58
N TYR A 8 0.60 12.44 16.89
CA TYR A 8 -0.41 11.41 16.66
C TYR A 8 -0.63 11.23 15.14
N LEU A 9 -0.24 10.06 14.62
CA LEU A 9 -0.34 9.76 13.19
C LEU A 9 -1.61 8.99 12.83
N GLY A 10 -2.28 8.36 13.81
CA GLY A 10 -3.50 7.61 13.53
C GLY A 10 -3.78 6.51 14.56
N ASN A 11 -4.84 5.76 14.31
CA ASN A 11 -5.31 4.66 15.14
C ASN A 11 -5.38 3.36 14.32
N ALA A 12 -4.67 2.33 14.72
CA ALA A 12 -4.69 1.03 14.04
C ALA A 12 -6.01 0.27 14.17
N GLN A 13 -6.87 0.65 15.11
CA GLN A 13 -8.15 -0.01 15.35
C GLN A 13 -9.19 0.41 14.32
N ALA A 14 -9.90 -0.58 13.78
CA ALA A 14 -11.01 -0.32 12.88
C ALA A 14 -12.17 0.35 13.61
N ASP A 15 -12.87 1.26 12.93
CA ASP A 15 -14.12 1.85 13.43
C ASP A 15 -15.20 0.78 13.54
N TRP A 16 -15.27 -0.10 12.54
CA TRP A 16 -16.14 -1.27 12.57
C TRP A 16 -15.64 -2.38 11.63
N ILE A 17 -16.05 -3.61 11.95
CA ILE A 17 -15.81 -4.81 11.14
C ILE A 17 -17.14 -5.52 10.95
N GLY A 18 -17.42 -6.00 9.75
CA GLY A 18 -18.61 -6.75 9.43
C GLY A 18 -18.36 -7.78 8.34
N SER A 19 -19.25 -8.78 8.29
CA SER A 19 -19.20 -9.76 7.21
C SER A 19 -20.60 -10.15 6.76
N LEU A 20 -20.72 -10.48 5.47
CA LEU A 20 -21.94 -10.99 4.85
C LEU A 20 -21.67 -12.37 4.27
N ARG A 21 -22.33 -13.39 4.87
CA ARG A 21 -22.35 -14.74 4.30
C ARG A 21 -23.72 -14.99 3.70
N ASN A 22 -23.75 -15.45 2.45
CA ASN A 22 -25.00 -15.82 1.80
C ASN A 22 -24.89 -17.20 1.16
N THR A 23 -26.00 -17.93 1.11
CA THR A 23 -26.05 -19.28 0.55
C THR A 23 -27.29 -19.40 -0.33
N PHE A 24 -27.08 -19.79 -1.57
CA PHE A 24 -28.13 -20.12 -2.53
C PHE A 24 -28.11 -21.60 -2.84
N SER A 25 -29.30 -22.21 -2.88
CA SER A 25 -29.44 -23.62 -3.22
C SER A 25 -30.54 -23.81 -4.25
N TYR A 26 -30.24 -24.53 -5.34
CA TYR A 26 -31.20 -24.80 -6.40
C TYR A 26 -30.91 -26.15 -7.08
N LYS A 27 -31.86 -27.07 -7.05
CA LYS A 27 -31.77 -28.38 -7.74
C LYS A 27 -30.44 -29.14 -7.53
N GLY A 28 -29.94 -29.13 -6.30
CA GLY A 28 -28.67 -29.80 -5.96
C GLY A 28 -27.43 -28.89 -6.06
N PHE A 29 -27.49 -27.78 -6.79
CA PHE A 29 -26.44 -26.78 -6.78
C PHE A 29 -26.48 -25.95 -5.51
N ASN A 30 -25.31 -25.63 -5.00
CA ASN A 30 -25.14 -24.78 -3.82
C ASN A 30 -24.05 -23.75 -4.12
N LEU A 31 -24.36 -22.49 -3.93
CA LEU A 31 -23.41 -21.40 -3.99
C LEU A 31 -23.38 -20.74 -2.61
N ASN A 32 -22.20 -20.66 -2.02
CA ASN A 32 -21.97 -19.91 -0.79
C ASN A 32 -20.88 -18.90 -1.04
N PHE A 33 -21.02 -17.69 -0.56
CA PHE A 33 -19.94 -16.70 -0.56
C PHE A 33 -19.90 -15.94 0.76
N LEU A 34 -18.69 -15.45 1.07
CA LEU A 34 -18.39 -14.63 2.22
C LEU A 34 -17.70 -13.36 1.75
N ILE A 35 -18.32 -12.22 2.02
CA ILE A 35 -17.74 -10.90 1.88
C ILE A 35 -17.38 -10.40 3.27
N ASP A 36 -16.18 -9.86 3.40
CA ASP A 36 -15.65 -9.32 4.63
C ASP A 36 -15.33 -7.84 4.44
N VAL A 37 -15.65 -7.03 5.44
CA VAL A 37 -15.57 -5.57 5.40
C VAL A 37 -14.89 -5.10 6.68
N LYS A 38 -13.89 -4.26 6.52
CA LYS A 38 -13.28 -3.48 7.59
C LYS A 38 -13.31 -2.02 7.16
N MET A 39 -13.75 -1.14 8.03
CA MET A 39 -13.74 0.31 7.81
C MET A 39 -12.99 0.99 8.93
N GLY A 40 -12.15 1.96 8.55
CA GLY A 40 -11.28 2.68 9.45
C GLY A 40 -10.05 1.86 9.88
N GLY A 41 -9.27 2.46 10.75
CA GLY A 41 -7.95 2.03 11.14
C GLY A 41 -6.88 2.49 10.17
N GLU A 42 -5.72 2.84 10.68
CA GLU A 42 -4.56 3.22 9.89
C GLU A 42 -3.49 2.14 9.91
N LEU A 43 -2.78 2.06 8.78
CA LEU A 43 -1.66 1.16 8.57
C LEU A 43 -0.43 1.97 8.16
N PHE A 44 0.60 1.96 9.00
CA PHE A 44 1.91 2.50 8.67
C PHE A 44 2.72 1.49 7.88
N SER A 45 3.15 1.86 6.67
CA SER A 45 3.91 0.96 5.80
C SER A 45 5.38 1.30 5.73
N ALA A 46 6.19 0.58 6.47
CA ALA A 46 7.65 0.64 6.34
C ALA A 46 8.14 0.02 5.02
N THR A 47 7.36 -0.85 4.38
CA THR A 47 7.65 -1.34 3.02
C THR A 47 7.65 -0.20 2.01
N MET A 48 6.66 0.70 2.08
CA MET A 48 6.61 1.87 1.19
C MET A 48 7.77 2.84 1.45
N ILE A 49 8.14 3.05 2.72
CA ILE A 49 9.34 3.82 3.08
C ILE A 49 10.57 3.23 2.37
N LYS A 50 10.76 1.92 2.47
CA LYS A 50 11.90 1.24 1.82
C LYS A 50 11.82 1.32 0.30
N ALA A 51 10.63 1.19 -0.28
CA ALA A 51 10.44 1.33 -1.73
C ALA A 51 10.83 2.73 -2.22
N VAL A 52 10.43 3.79 -1.51
CA VAL A 52 10.84 5.16 -1.83
C VAL A 52 12.34 5.37 -1.59
N ASN A 53 12.85 4.95 -0.43
CA ASN A 53 14.26 5.12 -0.05
C ASN A 53 15.21 4.46 -1.06
N HIS A 54 14.85 3.27 -1.53
CA HIS A 54 15.67 2.55 -2.52
C HIS A 54 15.31 2.88 -3.97
N GLY A 55 14.44 3.86 -4.20
CA GLY A 55 14.05 4.29 -5.54
C GLY A 55 13.26 3.24 -6.33
N MET A 56 12.57 2.32 -5.66
CA MET A 56 11.73 1.30 -6.28
C MET A 56 10.27 1.76 -6.43
N HIS A 57 9.91 2.90 -5.86
CA HIS A 57 8.57 3.47 -5.97
C HIS A 57 8.45 4.36 -7.22
N ALA A 58 7.27 4.34 -7.86
CA ALA A 58 7.02 5.07 -9.11
C ALA A 58 7.24 6.59 -9.00
N GLU A 59 7.01 7.18 -7.82
CA GLU A 59 7.22 8.62 -7.61
C GLU A 59 8.68 9.04 -7.78
N SER A 60 9.63 8.11 -7.59
CA SER A 60 11.06 8.37 -7.77
C SER A 60 11.54 8.26 -9.23
N LEU A 61 10.64 7.94 -10.17
CA LEU A 61 11.00 7.82 -11.59
C LEU A 61 11.10 9.16 -12.28
N GLN A 62 10.28 10.12 -11.88
CA GLN A 62 10.27 11.45 -12.48
C GLN A 62 11.61 12.15 -12.26
N GLY A 63 12.22 12.62 -13.34
CA GLY A 63 13.50 13.33 -13.32
C GLY A 63 14.75 12.44 -13.27
N ARG A 64 14.63 11.10 -13.29
CA ARG A 64 15.80 10.19 -13.29
C ARG A 64 16.62 10.28 -14.57
N GLU A 65 15.95 10.31 -15.72
CA GLU A 65 16.64 10.41 -17.00
C GLU A 65 17.34 11.75 -17.15
N GLU A 66 16.68 12.83 -16.77
CA GLU A 66 17.24 14.17 -16.77
C GLU A 66 18.44 14.28 -15.83
N TYR A 67 18.37 13.65 -14.65
CA TYR A 67 19.49 13.57 -13.72
C TYR A 67 20.65 12.81 -14.34
N LEU A 68 20.39 11.66 -14.94
CA LEU A 68 21.43 10.83 -15.57
C LEU A 68 22.10 11.57 -16.72
N LEU A 69 21.33 12.18 -17.61
CA LEU A 69 21.82 12.96 -18.73
C LEU A 69 22.63 14.17 -18.27
N SER A 70 22.14 14.93 -17.30
CA SER A 70 22.88 16.06 -16.74
C SER A 70 24.16 15.65 -16.05
N SER A 71 24.17 14.49 -15.36
CA SER A 71 25.38 13.94 -14.75
C SER A 71 26.42 13.50 -15.77
N LEU A 72 26.01 13.02 -16.94
CA LEU A 72 26.89 12.67 -18.04
C LEU A 72 27.50 13.90 -18.72
N ILE A 73 26.70 14.96 -18.90
CA ILE A 73 27.17 16.23 -19.49
C ILE A 73 28.15 16.93 -18.56
N LEU A 74 27.88 16.95 -17.25
CA LEU A 74 28.79 17.52 -16.25
C LEU A 74 30.06 16.68 -16.05
N GLY A 75 30.06 15.46 -16.56
CA GLY A 75 31.13 14.48 -16.36
C GLY A 75 32.33 14.61 -17.31
N GLU A 76 32.40 15.60 -18.21
CA GLU A 76 33.56 15.83 -19.08
C GLU A 76 34.76 16.36 -18.31
N ASN A 77 34.56 16.97 -17.14
CA ASN A 77 35.64 17.34 -16.22
C ASN A 77 35.59 16.47 -14.96
N ASN A 78 36.62 15.63 -14.77
CA ASN A 78 36.72 14.69 -13.65
C ASN A 78 36.57 15.33 -12.24
N ASN A 79 36.78 16.63 -12.10
CA ASN A 79 36.65 17.37 -10.84
C ASN A 79 35.19 17.75 -10.53
N GLU A 80 34.33 17.86 -11.55
CA GLU A 80 32.90 18.16 -11.37
C GLU A 80 32.08 16.90 -11.04
N ARG A 81 32.58 15.72 -11.45
CA ARG A 81 32.00 14.42 -11.07
C ARG A 81 32.03 14.14 -9.56
N GLN A 82 32.97 14.73 -8.83
CA GLN A 82 33.07 14.52 -7.39
C GLN A 82 31.99 15.25 -6.59
N GLY A 83 31.35 16.28 -7.17
CA GLY A 83 30.23 17.00 -6.55
C GLY A 83 28.86 16.34 -6.76
N VAL A 84 28.72 15.53 -7.81
CA VAL A 84 27.46 14.83 -8.19
C VAL A 84 27.52 13.33 -7.84
N GLY A 85 28.55 12.92 -7.09
CA GLY A 85 28.69 11.55 -6.60
C GLY A 85 27.50 11.14 -5.73
N LEU A 86 27.27 9.84 -5.65
CA LEU A 86 26.19 9.15 -4.91
C LEU A 86 25.89 9.68 -3.49
N PHE A 87 26.78 10.53 -2.95
CA PHE A 87 26.69 11.13 -1.61
C PHE A 87 27.15 12.60 -1.57
N GLY A 88 27.18 13.29 -2.72
CA GLY A 88 27.62 14.68 -2.79
C GLY A 88 26.64 15.64 -2.12
N ASN A 89 27.06 16.21 -0.98
CA ASN A 89 26.31 17.19 -0.20
C ASN A 89 26.32 18.62 -0.84
N ASN A 90 26.66 18.78 -2.10
CA ASN A 90 26.72 20.07 -2.75
C ASN A 90 25.38 20.42 -3.38
N TYR A 91 24.53 21.07 -2.60
CA TYR A 91 23.24 21.61 -3.04
C TYR A 91 23.34 22.63 -4.20
N ALA A 92 24.50 23.26 -4.41
CA ALA A 92 24.71 24.21 -5.50
C ALA A 92 24.74 23.52 -6.88
N ASP A 93 25.16 22.27 -6.95
CA ASP A 93 25.19 21.50 -8.19
C ASP A 93 23.85 20.80 -8.49
N ALA A 94 22.98 20.65 -7.50
CA ALA A 94 21.62 20.12 -7.68
C ALA A 94 20.72 21.06 -8.52
N GLU A 95 21.01 22.36 -8.58
CA GLU A 95 20.32 23.29 -9.49
C GLU A 95 20.70 23.08 -10.96
N ARG A 96 21.88 22.51 -11.23
CA ARG A 96 22.37 22.23 -12.60
C ARG A 96 21.97 20.85 -13.08
N ALA A 97 21.98 19.86 -12.20
CA ALA A 97 21.58 18.51 -12.52
C ALA A 97 20.07 18.38 -12.23
N LYS A 98 19.23 18.47 -13.25
CA LYS A 98 17.80 18.19 -13.11
C LYS A 98 17.64 16.79 -12.56
N GLY A 99 17.04 16.67 -11.39
CA GLY A 99 16.82 15.42 -10.69
C GLY A 99 15.34 15.12 -10.48
N VAL A 100 15.04 14.30 -9.50
CA VAL A 100 13.67 14.06 -9.07
C VAL A 100 13.14 15.31 -8.36
N ILE A 101 11.94 15.74 -8.72
CA ILE A 101 11.30 16.89 -8.05
C ILE A 101 10.81 16.43 -6.67
N TYR A 102 11.41 16.99 -5.64
CA TYR A 102 10.94 16.82 -4.28
C TYR A 102 10.03 17.98 -3.88
N ARG A 103 8.80 17.68 -3.50
CA ARG A 103 7.91 18.64 -2.85
C ARG A 103 8.21 18.58 -1.36
N GLY A 104 8.91 19.57 -0.87
CA GLY A 104 9.32 19.68 0.52
C GLY A 104 8.19 20.11 1.46
N ALA A 105 8.57 20.62 2.62
CA ALA A 105 7.62 21.15 3.59
C ALA A 105 6.90 22.40 3.04
N ALA A 106 5.71 22.67 3.58
CA ALA A 106 5.04 23.93 3.33
C ALA A 106 5.97 25.11 3.71
N LEU A 107 6.05 26.10 2.83
CA LEU A 107 6.74 27.33 3.16
C LEU A 107 5.98 28.05 4.26
N GLY A 108 6.69 28.60 5.23
CA GLY A 108 6.12 29.36 6.33
C GLY A 108 6.40 30.84 6.18
N VAL A 109 5.39 31.63 6.46
CA VAL A 109 5.49 33.10 6.63
C VAL A 109 5.03 33.47 8.04
N GLN A 110 5.55 34.56 8.59
CA GLN A 110 5.04 35.09 9.85
C GLN A 110 3.81 35.96 9.59
N ASP A 111 2.73 35.71 10.33
CA ASP A 111 1.58 36.58 10.35
C ASP A 111 1.86 37.90 11.12
N GLU A 112 0.88 38.78 11.21
CA GLU A 112 0.99 40.07 11.90
C GLU A 112 1.27 39.92 13.41
N ASP A 113 0.92 38.78 13.98
CA ASP A 113 1.15 38.43 15.39
C ASP A 113 2.49 37.71 15.62
N GLY A 114 3.28 37.48 14.55
CA GLY A 114 4.58 36.82 14.60
C GLY A 114 4.51 35.29 14.65
N ASN A 115 3.33 34.68 14.44
CA ASN A 115 3.18 33.24 14.37
C ASN A 115 3.55 32.71 12.97
N TRP A 116 4.17 31.54 12.90
CA TRP A 116 4.44 30.86 11.64
C TRP A 116 3.17 30.20 11.09
N VAL A 117 2.71 30.67 9.94
CA VAL A 117 1.58 30.12 9.19
C VAL A 117 2.03 29.63 7.82
N ALA A 118 1.30 28.69 7.23
CA ALA A 118 1.61 28.22 5.89
C ALA A 118 1.41 29.33 4.85
N GLU A 119 2.44 29.57 4.03
CA GLU A 119 2.35 30.46 2.88
C GLU A 119 1.29 29.95 1.90
N ARG A 120 0.47 30.86 1.37
CA ARG A 120 -0.56 30.54 0.38
C ARG A 120 -0.36 31.37 -0.88
N ASP A 121 -0.64 30.73 -2.03
CA ASP A 121 -0.66 31.42 -3.32
C ASP A 121 -1.94 32.29 -3.49
N GLU A 122 -2.06 32.96 -4.64
CA GLU A 122 -3.21 33.82 -4.95
C GLU A 122 -4.54 33.04 -4.98
N ASP A 123 -4.51 31.72 -5.22
CA ASP A 123 -5.67 30.83 -5.24
C ASP A 123 -5.96 30.22 -3.85
N GLY A 124 -5.16 30.56 -2.82
CA GLY A 124 -5.31 30.10 -1.45
C GLY A 124 -4.70 28.71 -1.18
N ASN A 125 -3.99 28.11 -2.14
CA ASN A 125 -3.31 26.84 -1.94
C ASN A 125 -2.02 27.02 -1.14
N ILE A 126 -1.66 26.00 -0.36
CA ILE A 126 -0.40 26.01 0.39
C ILE A 126 0.78 25.90 -0.59
N VAL A 127 1.73 26.83 -0.45
CA VAL A 127 2.97 26.83 -1.21
C VAL A 127 3.97 25.89 -0.54
N TYR A 128 4.51 24.96 -1.33
CA TYR A 128 5.51 24.01 -0.86
C TYR A 128 6.89 24.34 -1.47
N SER A 129 7.93 24.13 -0.70
CA SER A 129 9.28 24.19 -1.25
C SER A 129 9.44 23.09 -2.30
N GLN A 130 10.11 23.41 -3.39
CA GLN A 130 10.44 22.43 -4.44
C GLN A 130 11.94 22.50 -4.71
N ARG A 131 12.55 21.33 -4.83
CA ARG A 131 13.95 21.23 -5.22
C ARG A 131 14.17 19.97 -6.06
N TRP A 132 15.18 20.05 -6.90
CA TRP A 132 15.67 18.90 -7.64
C TRP A 132 16.63 18.10 -6.74
N LEU A 133 16.42 16.82 -6.66
CA LEU A 133 17.26 15.91 -5.89
C LEU A 133 17.77 14.78 -6.78
N SER A 134 18.96 14.28 -6.49
CA SER A 134 19.35 12.98 -7.05
C SER A 134 18.36 11.91 -6.58
N PRO A 135 18.15 10.82 -7.35
CA PRO A 135 17.25 9.74 -6.93
C PRO A 135 17.57 9.20 -5.54
N GLN A 136 18.84 9.18 -5.15
CA GLN A 136 19.27 8.74 -3.83
C GLN A 136 18.90 9.72 -2.72
N LEU A 137 19.12 11.03 -2.94
CA LEU A 137 18.74 12.07 -1.99
C LEU A 137 17.21 12.17 -1.88
N TYR A 138 16.50 11.99 -2.98
CA TYR A 138 15.03 11.91 -2.95
C TYR A 138 14.55 10.79 -2.03
N GLY A 139 15.13 9.61 -2.16
CA GLY A 139 14.80 8.48 -1.28
C GLY A 139 15.06 8.78 0.20
N TYR A 140 16.17 9.47 0.51
CA TYR A 140 16.49 9.86 1.88
C TYR A 140 15.54 10.93 2.42
N ASP A 141 15.36 12.02 1.72
CA ASP A 141 14.50 13.13 2.16
C ASP A 141 13.02 12.76 2.13
N GLY A 142 12.59 11.98 1.13
CA GLY A 142 11.21 11.55 0.97
C GLY A 142 10.70 10.67 2.11
N VAL A 143 11.59 10.05 2.90
CA VAL A 143 11.21 9.24 4.07
C VAL A 143 11.22 10.01 5.38
N GLN A 144 11.62 11.28 5.39
CA GLN A 144 11.62 12.10 6.61
C GLN A 144 10.19 12.42 7.06
N ASP A 145 9.27 12.62 6.13
CA ASP A 145 7.85 12.75 6.44
C ASP A 145 7.21 11.36 6.49
N GLN A 146 7.28 10.72 7.65
CA GLN A 146 6.74 9.38 7.85
C GLN A 146 5.20 9.35 7.83
N GLY A 147 4.55 10.46 8.11
CA GLY A 147 3.08 10.57 8.10
C GLY A 147 2.47 10.24 6.73
N ARG A 148 3.18 10.51 5.64
CA ARG A 148 2.75 10.17 4.27
C ARG A 148 2.65 8.68 3.99
N PHE A 149 3.22 7.83 4.85
CA PHE A 149 3.19 6.37 4.73
C PHE A 149 2.17 5.72 5.67
N VAL A 150 1.31 6.53 6.26
CA VAL A 150 0.13 6.07 7.00
C VAL A 150 -1.06 6.05 6.05
N TYR A 151 -1.69 4.91 5.91
CA TYR A 151 -2.79 4.66 4.98
C TYR A 151 -4.02 4.20 5.71
N ASP A 152 -5.19 4.62 5.26
CA ASP A 152 -6.46 4.04 5.68
C ASP A 152 -6.49 2.55 5.33
N ALA A 153 -6.70 1.70 6.34
CA ALA A 153 -6.71 0.25 6.23
C ALA A 153 -8.11 -0.33 5.94
N SER A 154 -9.03 0.49 5.44
CA SER A 154 -10.35 0.04 5.02
C SER A 154 -10.29 -0.88 3.81
N TYR A 155 -11.11 -1.92 3.84
CA TYR A 155 -11.23 -2.85 2.71
C TYR A 155 -12.61 -3.52 2.62
N VAL A 156 -12.90 -4.05 1.43
CA VAL A 156 -13.95 -5.03 1.17
C VAL A 156 -13.33 -6.19 0.40
N LYS A 157 -13.40 -7.40 0.94
CA LYS A 157 -12.79 -8.60 0.36
C LYS A 157 -13.80 -9.73 0.15
N LEU A 158 -13.72 -10.40 -1.00
CA LEU A 158 -14.37 -11.68 -1.23
C LEU A 158 -13.49 -12.78 -0.64
N ARG A 159 -13.81 -13.18 0.60
CA ARG A 159 -13.01 -14.12 1.39
C ARG A 159 -13.15 -15.55 0.93
N GLU A 160 -14.36 -15.94 0.63
CA GLU A 160 -14.65 -17.32 0.25
C GLU A 160 -15.78 -17.38 -0.77
N ILE A 161 -15.63 -18.25 -1.73
CA ILE A 161 -16.72 -18.70 -2.58
C ILE A 161 -16.66 -20.23 -2.64
N VAL A 162 -17.81 -20.86 -2.44
CA VAL A 162 -17.97 -22.31 -2.55
C VAL A 162 -19.09 -22.59 -3.53
N PHE A 163 -18.76 -23.24 -4.62
CA PHE A 163 -19.74 -23.74 -5.56
C PHE A 163 -19.74 -25.25 -5.53
N GLY A 164 -20.88 -25.85 -5.22
CA GLY A 164 -20.98 -27.28 -5.05
C GLY A 164 -22.21 -27.88 -5.66
N TYR A 165 -22.15 -29.16 -5.92
CA TYR A 165 -23.28 -29.96 -6.39
C TYR A 165 -23.47 -31.18 -5.49
N THR A 166 -24.68 -31.33 -4.96
CA THR A 166 -25.11 -32.49 -4.21
C THR A 166 -25.83 -33.44 -5.16
N PHE A 167 -25.27 -34.62 -5.36
CA PHE A 167 -25.81 -35.60 -6.29
C PHE A 167 -27.13 -36.17 -5.76
N PRO A 168 -28.20 -36.16 -6.54
CA PRO A 168 -29.47 -36.74 -6.11
C PRO A 168 -29.36 -38.24 -5.91
N PRO A 169 -30.16 -38.85 -5.03
CA PRO A 169 -30.09 -40.30 -4.74
C PRO A 169 -30.17 -41.17 -5.98
N ARG A 170 -30.87 -40.75 -7.01
CA ARG A 170 -30.98 -41.50 -8.28
C ARG A 170 -29.62 -41.71 -8.97
N MET A 171 -28.73 -40.71 -8.89
CA MET A 171 -27.40 -40.75 -9.52
C MET A 171 -26.41 -41.58 -8.72
N ILE A 172 -26.53 -41.61 -7.40
CA ILE A 172 -25.61 -42.35 -6.51
C ILE A 172 -26.10 -43.77 -6.19
N LYS A 173 -27.29 -44.16 -6.63
CA LYS A 173 -27.90 -45.47 -6.33
C LYS A 173 -27.01 -46.69 -6.72
N LYS A 174 -26.13 -46.51 -7.73
CA LYS A 174 -25.19 -47.56 -8.14
C LYS A 174 -23.98 -47.67 -7.22
N LEU A 175 -23.73 -46.69 -6.37
CA LEU A 175 -22.63 -46.68 -5.40
C LEU A 175 -23.11 -47.34 -4.10
N LYS A 176 -22.85 -48.62 -3.95
CA LYS A 176 -23.29 -49.40 -2.77
C LYS A 176 -22.74 -48.74 -1.48
N GLY A 177 -23.61 -48.51 -0.49
CA GLY A 177 -23.23 -47.95 0.80
C GLY A 177 -23.15 -46.42 0.86
N VAL A 178 -23.21 -45.70 -0.27
CA VAL A 178 -23.15 -44.23 -0.28
C VAL A 178 -24.54 -43.65 -0.12
N LYS A 179 -24.76 -42.89 0.96
CA LYS A 179 -26.02 -42.18 1.26
C LYS A 179 -26.06 -40.76 0.73
N ASN A 180 -24.90 -40.09 0.69
CA ASN A 180 -24.80 -38.74 0.16
C ASN A 180 -23.45 -38.54 -0.52
N LEU A 181 -23.45 -37.83 -1.63
CA LEU A 181 -22.27 -37.40 -2.37
C LEU A 181 -22.38 -35.93 -2.73
N LYS A 182 -21.38 -35.15 -2.35
CA LYS A 182 -21.27 -33.73 -2.72
C LYS A 182 -19.87 -33.44 -3.21
N LEU A 183 -19.79 -32.80 -4.36
CA LEU A 183 -18.55 -32.21 -4.92
C LEU A 183 -18.63 -30.72 -4.85
N SER A 184 -17.58 -30.05 -4.42
CA SER A 184 -17.51 -28.60 -4.38
C SER A 184 -16.14 -28.07 -4.77
N VAL A 185 -16.14 -26.92 -5.43
CA VAL A 185 -14.96 -26.10 -5.67
C VAL A 185 -14.99 -24.96 -4.65
N VAL A 186 -13.85 -24.72 -4.04
CA VAL A 186 -13.67 -23.69 -3.00
C VAL A 186 -12.60 -22.74 -3.46
N GLY A 187 -12.91 -21.46 -3.46
CA GLY A 187 -11.93 -20.41 -3.66
C GLY A 187 -11.86 -19.51 -2.42
N ARG A 188 -10.65 -19.16 -1.99
CA ARG A 188 -10.44 -18.26 -0.86
C ARG A 188 -9.55 -17.11 -1.24
N ASP A 189 -9.78 -15.96 -0.61
CA ASP A 189 -9.06 -14.69 -0.83
C ASP A 189 -8.97 -14.32 -2.31
N LEU A 190 -10.09 -14.50 -3.02
CA LEU A 190 -10.14 -14.41 -4.48
C LEU A 190 -10.00 -12.98 -4.98
N TRP A 191 -10.56 -12.04 -4.25
CA TRP A 191 -10.65 -10.67 -4.73
C TRP A 191 -10.75 -9.66 -3.59
N THR A 192 -9.89 -8.65 -3.64
CA THR A 192 -10.06 -7.41 -2.88
C THR A 192 -10.88 -6.46 -3.74
N ILE A 193 -12.16 -6.33 -3.40
CA ILE A 193 -13.14 -5.52 -4.14
C ILE A 193 -12.82 -4.04 -3.99
N TYR A 194 -12.45 -3.64 -2.76
CA TYR A 194 -12.11 -2.29 -2.39
C TYR A 194 -10.96 -2.28 -1.38
N ARG A 195 -10.08 -1.29 -1.47
CA ARG A 195 -9.04 -0.97 -0.48
C ARG A 195 -8.55 0.46 -0.66
N ASN A 196 -8.11 1.09 0.42
CA ASN A 196 -7.47 2.40 0.42
C ASN A 196 -5.94 2.33 0.49
N THR A 197 -5.37 1.17 0.83
CA THR A 197 -3.91 1.00 0.80
C THR A 197 -3.37 0.98 -0.63
N PRO A 198 -2.12 1.43 -0.86
CA PRO A 198 -1.46 1.34 -2.15
C PRO A 198 -1.41 -0.08 -2.70
N GLN A 199 -1.23 -0.18 -4.02
CA GLN A 199 -1.04 -1.49 -4.65
C GLN A 199 0.22 -2.17 -4.09
N GLY A 200 0.10 -3.43 -3.68
CA GLY A 200 1.18 -4.19 -3.07
C GLY A 200 1.17 -4.17 -1.55
N ILE A 201 0.35 -3.34 -0.91
CA ILE A 201 0.18 -3.33 0.54
C ILE A 201 -1.19 -3.91 0.90
N ASP A 202 -1.21 -5.02 1.62
CA ASP A 202 -2.47 -5.58 2.13
C ASP A 202 -2.94 -4.80 3.35
N PRO A 203 -4.21 -4.32 3.39
CA PRO A 203 -4.72 -3.55 4.53
C PRO A 203 -4.86 -4.36 5.83
N GLU A 204 -4.68 -5.67 5.78
CA GLU A 204 -4.65 -6.56 6.95
C GLU A 204 -3.22 -6.96 7.33
N ALA A 205 -2.23 -6.52 6.56
CA ALA A 205 -0.85 -6.81 6.87
C ALA A 205 -0.46 -6.19 8.22
N GLY A 206 0.20 -6.98 9.03
CA GLY A 206 0.75 -6.55 10.31
C GLY A 206 1.92 -7.42 10.67
N THR A 207 3.02 -6.81 11.11
CA THR A 207 4.22 -7.55 11.51
C THR A 207 4.12 -8.08 12.93
N THR A 208 3.29 -7.45 13.74
CA THR A 208 3.17 -7.76 15.18
C THR A 208 1.73 -7.67 15.66
N SER A 209 1.47 -8.31 16.81
CA SER A 209 0.25 -8.15 17.59
C SER A 209 0.51 -7.23 18.81
N GLY A 210 -0.55 -6.83 19.49
CA GLY A 210 -0.45 -5.94 20.64
C GLY A 210 -0.14 -4.49 20.25
N ASN A 211 0.78 -3.83 20.94
CA ASN A 211 1.09 -2.41 20.72
C ASN A 211 1.77 -2.10 19.37
N GLY A 212 2.24 -3.13 18.65
CA GLY A 212 2.80 -2.98 17.32
C GLY A 212 1.80 -3.21 16.19
N GLN A 213 0.50 -3.29 16.46
CA GLN A 213 -0.53 -3.35 15.44
C GLN A 213 -0.49 -2.10 14.55
N GLY A 214 -0.92 -2.26 13.31
CA GLY A 214 -0.94 -1.14 12.35
C GLY A 214 0.42 -0.82 11.74
N ILE A 215 1.46 -1.65 11.96
CA ILE A 215 2.76 -1.51 11.30
C ILE A 215 2.94 -2.69 10.34
N GLU A 216 3.20 -2.38 9.08
CA GLU A 216 3.53 -3.34 8.03
C GLU A 216 4.98 -3.15 7.60
N PHE A 217 5.73 -4.26 7.48
CA PHE A 217 7.08 -4.27 6.94
C PHE A 217 7.38 -5.59 6.24
N GLY A 218 7.53 -5.54 4.90
CA GLY A 218 7.90 -6.71 4.11
C GLY A 218 6.88 -7.86 4.18
N SER A 219 5.62 -7.56 4.47
CA SER A 219 4.59 -8.57 4.63
C SER A 219 4.28 -9.25 3.29
N PHE A 220 4.12 -10.56 3.33
CA PHE A 220 3.69 -11.30 2.15
C PHE A 220 2.25 -10.95 1.81
N LEU A 221 2.00 -10.76 0.52
CA LEU A 221 0.65 -10.58 0.03
C LEU A 221 -0.16 -11.88 0.25
N PRO A 222 -1.45 -11.77 0.57
CA PRO A 222 -2.32 -12.93 0.71
C PRO A 222 -2.39 -13.68 -0.62
N THR A 223 -2.36 -15.00 -0.54
CA THR A 223 -2.41 -15.87 -1.72
C THR A 223 -3.84 -16.33 -1.97
N ARG A 224 -4.24 -16.33 -3.24
CA ARG A 224 -5.50 -16.97 -3.66
C ARG A 224 -5.38 -18.47 -3.54
N THR A 225 -6.36 -19.09 -2.91
CA THR A 225 -6.39 -20.55 -2.75
C THR A 225 -7.58 -21.11 -3.52
N LEU A 226 -7.32 -22.12 -4.34
CA LEU A 226 -8.35 -22.91 -5.03
C LEU A 226 -8.25 -24.35 -4.59
N GLY A 227 -9.38 -24.96 -4.27
CA GLY A 227 -9.44 -26.33 -3.81
C GLY A 227 -10.71 -27.04 -4.28
N VAL A 228 -10.65 -28.36 -4.23
CA VAL A 228 -11.80 -29.24 -4.49
C VAL A 228 -12.10 -30.01 -3.22
N ASN A 229 -13.36 -30.05 -2.84
CA ASN A 229 -13.82 -30.83 -1.70
C ASN A 229 -14.82 -31.90 -2.16
N LEU A 230 -14.56 -33.16 -1.81
CA LEU A 230 -15.45 -34.28 -2.03
C LEU A 230 -15.95 -34.78 -0.67
N LYS A 231 -17.25 -34.69 -0.44
CA LYS A 231 -17.92 -35.22 0.77
C LYS A 231 -18.71 -36.46 0.40
N ILE A 232 -18.36 -37.57 1.03
CA ILE A 232 -19.05 -38.84 0.88
C ILE A 232 -19.59 -39.25 2.26
N VAL A 233 -20.87 -39.66 2.33
CA VAL A 233 -21.51 -40.15 3.53
C VAL A 233 -21.98 -41.59 3.23
N PHE A 234 -21.58 -42.55 4.06
CA PHE A 234 -21.90 -43.96 3.98
C PHE A 234 -23.07 -44.32 4.91
#